data_f01fd580c154e1692bfae39e2f23cda8
#
_entry.id   f01fd580c154e1692bfae39e2f23cda8
#
_cell.length_a   1.000
_cell.length_b   1.000
_cell.length_c   1.000
_cell.angle_alpha   90.00
_cell.angle_beta   90.00
_cell.angle_gamma   90.00
#
_symmetry.space_group_name_H-M   'P 1'
#
loop_
_entity.id
_entity.type
_entity.pdbx_description
1 polymer ?
#
loop_
_entity_poly.entity_id
_entity_poly.type
_entity_poly.pdbx_seq_one_letter_code
_entity_poly.pdbx_strand_id
1 'polypeptide(L)'
;MQSLLSAGTDPEMRDQLGRTTLHLVIASWPSILTTWPKPGSKFQTAVIAVHRKAEACLQLLCEHGVNINAQVEGESHQTALHLSVRYAAVSAVQILASYGADVNAMDSSGMTPLHMAAGILHKDIIANLIRQGADINMGVKHTGNTPLHLAVVAMAMKTSQTLEDDISCISGLLEHGAEPNAENKAGITPLQEACSMGNEELVDLLLKYGANINYLSRAGENCLFLFLNHRPNLKKSSLLVKLLSLTSPLTVFNQNGNLPSTLTLPCFFKQKDRLLKLIQQPRRLQDICKSDIYLKHIRGKKGELKKILPERLYDFVFNCWESIHISFVNDDEHDSFINVLEITPS
;
A
#
# COMPACT_ATOMS: atom_id res chain seq x y z
N MET A 1 12.53 -37.53 4.45
CA MET A 1 13.40 -36.63 3.66
C MET A 1 14.85 -37.11 3.70
N GLN A 2 15.49 -37.15 4.87
CA GLN A 2 16.91 -37.53 5.01
C GLN A 2 17.27 -38.87 4.38
N SER A 3 16.43 -39.91 4.57
CA SER A 3 16.64 -41.25 3.97
C SER A 3 16.52 -41.25 2.44
N LEU A 4 15.70 -40.36 1.85
CA LEU A 4 15.55 -40.25 0.41
C LEU A 4 16.76 -39.52 -0.19
N LEU A 5 17.23 -38.48 0.44
CA LEU A 5 18.39 -37.70 -0.02
C LEU A 5 19.68 -38.58 0.11
N SER A 6 19.83 -39.32 1.20
CA SER A 6 20.96 -40.25 1.35
C SER A 6 20.90 -41.46 0.40
N ALA A 7 19.74 -41.82 -0.10
CA ALA A 7 19.57 -42.83 -1.15
C ALA A 7 19.86 -42.28 -2.59
N GLY A 8 20.29 -41.01 -2.73
CA GLY A 8 20.68 -40.43 -4.02
C GLY A 8 19.48 -39.93 -4.88
N THR A 9 18.31 -39.70 -4.27
CA THR A 9 17.18 -39.11 -4.97
C THR A 9 17.52 -37.66 -5.36
N ASP A 10 17.33 -37.28 -6.61
CA ASP A 10 17.56 -35.92 -7.09
C ASP A 10 16.49 -34.96 -6.54
N PRO A 11 16.84 -33.99 -5.69
CA PRO A 11 15.89 -33.03 -5.12
C PRO A 11 15.46 -31.95 -6.12
N GLU A 12 16.12 -31.85 -7.28
CA GLU A 12 15.77 -30.88 -8.34
C GLU A 12 14.72 -31.42 -9.33
N MET A 13 14.29 -32.67 -9.17
CA MET A 13 13.20 -33.21 -9.98
C MET A 13 11.96 -32.30 -9.88
N ARG A 14 11.33 -32.10 -11.03
CA ARG A 14 10.14 -31.28 -11.14
C ARG A 14 8.88 -32.14 -11.29
N ASP A 15 7.80 -31.67 -10.70
CA ASP A 15 6.47 -32.25 -10.90
C ASP A 15 5.83 -31.76 -12.21
N GLN A 16 4.62 -32.21 -12.50
CA GLN A 16 3.86 -31.82 -13.70
C GLN A 16 3.54 -30.32 -13.79
N LEU A 17 3.66 -29.57 -12.68
CA LEU A 17 3.49 -28.13 -12.61
C LEU A 17 4.83 -27.39 -12.63
N GLY A 18 5.95 -28.08 -12.95
CA GLY A 18 7.28 -27.49 -12.98
C GLY A 18 7.84 -27.07 -11.62
N ARG A 19 7.30 -27.61 -10.52
CA ARG A 19 7.72 -27.28 -9.15
C ARG A 19 8.81 -28.25 -8.69
N THR A 20 9.87 -27.75 -8.08
CA THR A 20 10.89 -28.56 -7.41
C THR A 20 10.43 -29.02 -6.03
N THR A 21 11.17 -29.94 -5.42
CA THR A 21 10.91 -30.40 -4.04
C THR A 21 10.81 -29.23 -3.05
N LEU A 22 11.63 -28.19 -3.23
CA LEU A 22 11.59 -26.98 -2.40
C LEU A 22 10.23 -26.27 -2.48
N HIS A 23 9.69 -26.10 -3.69
CA HIS A 23 8.36 -25.52 -3.91
C HIS A 23 7.26 -26.37 -3.28
N LEU A 24 7.37 -27.70 -3.34
CA LEU A 24 6.39 -28.62 -2.76
C LEU A 24 6.36 -28.56 -1.23
N VAL A 25 7.54 -28.45 -0.59
CA VAL A 25 7.63 -28.25 0.87
C VAL A 25 6.93 -26.96 1.28
N ILE A 26 7.14 -25.87 0.54
CA ILE A 26 6.48 -24.58 0.81
C ILE A 26 4.98 -24.66 0.51
N ALA A 27 4.56 -25.28 -0.60
CA ALA A 27 3.15 -25.42 -0.94
C ALA A 27 2.35 -26.26 0.08
N SER A 28 3.04 -27.18 0.77
CA SER A 28 2.49 -27.95 1.88
C SER A 28 2.76 -27.35 3.26
N TRP A 29 3.23 -26.09 3.31
CA TRP A 29 3.52 -25.42 4.57
C TRP A 29 2.28 -25.37 5.44
N PRO A 30 2.40 -25.76 6.71
CA PRO A 30 1.25 -25.71 7.59
C PRO A 30 0.82 -24.24 7.73
N SER A 31 -0.27 -23.88 7.03
CA SER A 31 -0.87 -22.55 7.15
C SER A 31 -1.28 -22.34 8.60
N ILE A 32 -0.92 -21.20 9.15
CA ILE A 32 -1.39 -20.78 10.46
C ILE A 32 -2.92 -20.73 10.38
N LEU A 33 -3.58 -21.58 11.14
CA LEU A 33 -5.03 -21.50 11.33
C LEU A 33 -5.35 -20.06 11.78
N THR A 34 -6.38 -19.47 11.19
CA THR A 34 -6.84 -18.10 11.51
C THR A 34 -7.13 -17.91 13.01
N THR A 35 -7.24 -18.99 13.75
CA THR A 35 -7.35 -19.01 15.22
C THR A 35 -6.22 -19.87 15.80
N TRP A 36 -5.26 -19.21 16.45
CA TRP A 36 -4.21 -19.92 17.18
C TRP A 36 -4.83 -20.80 18.27
N PRO A 37 -4.44 -22.08 18.40
CA PRO A 37 -4.98 -22.95 19.43
C PRO A 37 -4.72 -22.41 20.83
N LYS A 38 -5.64 -22.67 21.76
CA LYS A 38 -5.48 -22.26 23.16
C LYS A 38 -4.12 -22.71 23.71
N PRO A 39 -3.39 -21.84 24.44
CA PRO A 39 -2.12 -22.18 25.06
C PRO A 39 -2.24 -23.47 25.90
N GLY A 40 -1.27 -24.41 25.72
CA GLY A 40 -1.22 -25.66 26.45
C GLY A 40 -2.14 -26.78 25.94
N SER A 41 -2.89 -26.55 24.85
CA SER A 41 -3.73 -27.61 24.26
C SER A 41 -2.89 -28.64 23.50
N LYS A 42 -3.31 -29.92 23.51
CA LYS A 42 -2.68 -31.00 22.69
C LYS A 42 -2.65 -30.64 21.20
N PHE A 43 -3.63 -29.87 20.74
CA PHE A 43 -3.69 -29.40 19.36
C PHE A 43 -2.59 -28.38 19.06
N GLN A 44 -2.30 -27.46 19.99
CA GLN A 44 -1.17 -26.53 19.86
C GLN A 44 0.16 -27.27 19.73
N THR A 45 0.38 -28.28 20.59
CA THR A 45 1.60 -29.11 20.54
C THR A 45 1.76 -29.84 19.22
N ALA A 46 0.64 -30.36 18.66
CA ALA A 46 0.65 -31.03 17.36
C ALA A 46 0.96 -30.02 16.20
N VAL A 47 0.36 -28.84 16.22
CA VAL A 47 0.63 -27.78 15.23
C VAL A 47 2.10 -27.36 15.26
N ILE A 48 2.66 -27.11 16.45
CA ILE A 48 4.07 -26.76 16.61
C ILE A 48 4.98 -27.88 16.09
N ALA A 49 4.64 -29.14 16.36
CA ALA A 49 5.43 -30.29 15.88
C ALA A 49 5.41 -30.37 14.33
N VAL A 50 4.29 -30.09 13.68
CA VAL A 50 4.19 -30.08 12.21
C VAL A 50 5.01 -28.94 11.63
N HIS A 51 4.95 -27.74 12.22
CA HIS A 51 5.77 -26.60 11.79
C HIS A 51 7.27 -26.92 11.90
N ARG A 52 7.73 -27.43 13.04
CA ARG A 52 9.14 -27.83 13.23
C ARG A 52 9.60 -28.88 12.21
N LYS A 53 8.72 -29.82 11.84
CA LYS A 53 9.03 -30.80 10.79
C LYS A 53 9.18 -30.16 9.43
N ALA A 54 8.31 -29.21 9.10
CA ALA A 54 8.39 -28.49 7.84
C ALA A 54 9.68 -27.65 7.77
N GLU A 55 10.01 -26.93 8.83
CA GLU A 55 11.26 -26.17 8.97
C GLU A 55 12.50 -27.07 8.81
N ALA A 56 12.53 -28.20 9.53
CA ALA A 56 13.64 -29.15 9.42
C ALA A 56 13.76 -29.76 8.00
N CYS A 57 12.65 -30.04 7.33
CA CYS A 57 12.68 -30.48 5.94
C CYS A 57 13.24 -29.42 4.99
N LEU A 58 12.86 -28.16 5.19
CA LEU A 58 13.36 -27.03 4.40
C LEU A 58 14.86 -26.83 4.61
N GLN A 59 15.32 -26.84 5.87
CA GLN A 59 16.74 -26.71 6.22
C GLN A 59 17.56 -27.84 5.60
N LEU A 60 17.11 -29.09 5.71
CA LEU A 60 17.79 -30.24 5.11
C LEU A 60 17.96 -30.10 3.59
N LEU A 61 16.94 -29.61 2.89
CA LEU A 61 17.05 -29.37 1.44
C LEU A 61 18.10 -28.29 1.15
N CYS A 62 18.08 -27.19 1.88
CA CYS A 62 19.05 -26.11 1.70
C CYS A 62 20.49 -26.59 2.00
N GLU A 63 20.69 -27.39 3.05
CA GLU A 63 22.00 -28.00 3.42
C GLU A 63 22.53 -28.97 2.38
N HIS A 64 21.64 -29.63 1.61
CA HIS A 64 22.02 -30.50 0.49
C HIS A 64 22.30 -29.76 -0.82
N GLY A 65 22.33 -28.42 -0.78
CA GLY A 65 22.76 -27.60 -1.91
C GLY A 65 21.77 -27.53 -3.07
N VAL A 66 20.47 -27.69 -2.80
CA VAL A 66 19.43 -27.48 -3.81
C VAL A 66 19.49 -26.05 -4.37
N ASN A 67 19.07 -25.87 -5.64
CA ASN A 67 18.97 -24.54 -6.22
C ASN A 67 17.82 -23.77 -5.54
N ILE A 68 18.20 -22.96 -4.55
CA ILE A 68 17.26 -22.19 -3.73
C ILE A 68 16.49 -21.13 -4.54
N ASN A 69 17.07 -20.71 -5.68
CA ASN A 69 16.51 -19.71 -6.59
C ASN A 69 15.80 -20.35 -7.79
N ALA A 70 15.59 -21.67 -7.78
CA ALA A 70 14.82 -22.34 -8.81
C ALA A 70 13.45 -21.67 -8.96
N GLN A 71 13.05 -21.38 -10.18
CA GLN A 71 11.72 -20.86 -10.50
C GLN A 71 10.81 -22.00 -10.90
N VAL A 72 9.51 -21.88 -10.55
CA VAL A 72 8.47 -22.77 -11.07
C VAL A 72 8.43 -22.62 -12.58
N GLU A 73 8.49 -23.73 -13.33
CA GLU A 73 8.30 -23.70 -14.78
C GLU A 73 6.84 -23.35 -15.12
N GLY A 74 6.65 -22.69 -16.28
CA GLY A 74 5.34 -22.23 -16.73
C GLY A 74 5.16 -20.72 -16.53
N GLU A 75 3.91 -20.30 -16.36
CA GLU A 75 3.57 -18.87 -16.45
C GLU A 75 3.99 -18.02 -15.24
N SER A 76 4.16 -18.61 -14.06
CA SER A 76 4.35 -17.82 -12.83
C SER A 76 5.79 -17.41 -12.55
N HIS A 77 6.79 -18.23 -12.92
CA HIS A 77 8.22 -18.04 -12.64
C HIS A 77 8.53 -17.70 -11.17
N GLN A 78 7.70 -18.18 -10.25
CA GLN A 78 7.87 -17.91 -8.83
C GLN A 78 8.96 -18.79 -8.21
N THR A 79 9.78 -18.21 -7.35
CA THR A 79 10.73 -18.94 -6.51
C THR A 79 10.03 -19.47 -5.24
N ALA A 80 10.71 -20.36 -4.52
CA ALA A 80 10.24 -20.83 -3.21
C ALA A 80 10.00 -19.66 -2.23
N LEU A 81 10.80 -18.58 -2.34
CA LEU A 81 10.64 -17.38 -1.52
C LEU A 81 9.33 -16.64 -1.83
N HIS A 82 8.94 -16.50 -3.11
CA HIS A 82 7.64 -15.94 -3.49
C HIS A 82 6.48 -16.75 -2.93
N LEU A 83 6.57 -18.08 -3.03
CA LEU A 83 5.54 -18.97 -2.45
C LEU A 83 5.47 -18.84 -0.93
N SER A 84 6.62 -18.74 -0.25
CA SER A 84 6.66 -18.54 1.21
C SER A 84 5.92 -17.26 1.64
N VAL A 85 6.06 -16.17 0.88
CA VAL A 85 5.30 -14.94 1.11
C VAL A 85 3.81 -15.15 0.86
N ARG A 86 3.44 -15.80 -0.26
CA ARG A 86 2.05 -16.08 -0.62
C ARG A 86 1.32 -16.87 0.47
N TYR A 87 2.01 -17.83 1.10
CA TYR A 87 1.45 -18.66 2.17
C TYR A 87 1.66 -18.06 3.57
N ALA A 88 2.17 -16.83 3.67
CA ALA A 88 2.49 -16.17 4.94
C ALA A 88 3.40 -17.00 5.86
N ALA A 89 4.30 -17.79 5.28
CA ALA A 89 5.21 -18.72 5.95
C ALA A 89 6.45 -17.97 6.45
N VAL A 90 6.32 -17.18 7.53
CA VAL A 90 7.37 -16.28 8.05
C VAL A 90 8.68 -17.03 8.30
N SER A 91 8.65 -18.20 8.96
CA SER A 91 9.85 -18.98 9.22
C SER A 91 10.49 -19.54 7.96
N ALA A 92 9.69 -19.90 6.94
CA ALA A 92 10.23 -20.31 5.65
C ALA A 92 10.95 -19.15 4.94
N VAL A 93 10.39 -17.93 4.99
CA VAL A 93 11.05 -16.72 4.45
C VAL A 93 12.41 -16.52 5.13
N GLN A 94 12.47 -16.64 6.46
CA GLN A 94 13.72 -16.50 7.22
C GLN A 94 14.75 -17.56 6.83
N ILE A 95 14.34 -18.83 6.76
CA ILE A 95 15.23 -19.93 6.40
C ILE A 95 15.78 -19.72 4.99
N LEU A 96 14.91 -19.55 3.99
CA LEU A 96 15.34 -19.38 2.60
C LEU A 96 16.30 -18.20 2.43
N ALA A 97 15.99 -17.05 3.03
CA ALA A 97 16.83 -15.88 2.96
C ALA A 97 18.19 -16.11 3.65
N SER A 98 18.24 -16.84 4.80
CA SER A 98 19.50 -17.15 5.50
C SER A 98 20.39 -18.11 4.72
N TYR A 99 19.82 -18.94 3.85
CA TYR A 99 20.58 -19.81 2.93
C TYR A 99 20.89 -19.19 1.58
N GLY A 100 20.68 -17.86 1.40
CA GLY A 100 21.07 -17.11 0.22
C GLY A 100 20.05 -17.09 -0.90
N ALA A 101 18.77 -17.24 -0.58
CA ALA A 101 17.73 -16.96 -1.57
C ALA A 101 17.82 -15.50 -2.06
N ASP A 102 17.67 -15.30 -3.37
CA ASP A 102 17.61 -13.96 -3.95
C ASP A 102 16.31 -13.27 -3.54
N VAL A 103 16.43 -12.35 -2.58
CA VAL A 103 15.30 -11.57 -2.04
C VAL A 103 14.72 -10.57 -3.05
N ASN A 104 15.46 -10.30 -4.14
CA ASN A 104 15.06 -9.40 -5.22
C ASN A 104 14.68 -10.15 -6.51
N ALA A 105 14.58 -11.48 -6.46
CA ALA A 105 14.11 -12.25 -7.60
C ALA A 105 12.72 -11.75 -8.06
N MET A 106 12.54 -11.65 -9.38
CA MET A 106 11.26 -11.25 -9.96
C MET A 106 10.49 -12.45 -10.49
N ASP A 107 9.19 -12.48 -10.27
CA ASP A 107 8.28 -13.41 -10.93
C ASP A 107 7.91 -12.93 -12.37
N SER A 108 7.07 -13.67 -13.06
CA SER A 108 6.63 -13.31 -14.42
C SER A 108 5.91 -11.96 -14.51
N SER A 109 5.29 -11.51 -13.44
CA SER A 109 4.64 -10.19 -13.33
C SER A 109 5.66 -9.07 -13.07
N GLY A 110 6.92 -9.42 -12.82
CA GLY A 110 7.97 -8.49 -12.42
C GLY A 110 7.85 -8.04 -10.96
N MET A 111 7.16 -8.82 -10.13
CA MET A 111 7.06 -8.58 -8.69
C MET A 111 8.15 -9.33 -7.94
N THR A 112 8.73 -8.69 -6.93
CA THR A 112 9.63 -9.33 -5.95
C THR A 112 8.84 -9.85 -4.76
N PRO A 113 9.44 -10.71 -3.89
CA PRO A 113 8.83 -11.11 -2.63
C PRO A 113 8.36 -9.92 -1.78
N LEU A 114 9.12 -8.81 -1.77
CA LEU A 114 8.75 -7.60 -1.02
C LEU A 114 7.50 -6.92 -1.57
N HIS A 115 7.33 -6.87 -2.89
CA HIS A 115 6.09 -6.37 -3.52
C HIS A 115 4.87 -7.19 -3.08
N MET A 116 5.00 -8.52 -3.08
CA MET A 116 3.93 -9.40 -2.63
C MET A 116 3.61 -9.22 -1.15
N ALA A 117 4.65 -9.14 -0.29
CA ALA A 117 4.50 -8.93 1.15
C ALA A 117 3.80 -7.58 1.47
N ALA A 118 4.16 -6.52 0.73
CA ALA A 118 3.54 -5.20 0.83
C ALA A 118 2.07 -5.24 0.38
N GLY A 119 1.77 -5.93 -0.73
CA GLY A 119 0.40 -6.08 -1.24
C GLY A 119 -0.54 -6.87 -0.33
N ILE A 120 -0.02 -7.72 0.56
CA ILE A 120 -0.81 -8.41 1.59
C ILE A 120 -0.70 -7.76 2.98
N LEU A 121 0.08 -6.70 3.12
CA LEU A 121 0.32 -5.96 4.37
C LEU A 121 0.85 -6.86 5.51
N HIS A 122 1.82 -7.73 5.20
CA HIS A 122 2.37 -8.67 6.19
C HIS A 122 3.65 -8.11 6.84
N LYS A 123 3.49 -7.43 7.98
CA LYS A 123 4.55 -6.71 8.70
C LYS A 123 5.82 -7.52 8.93
N ASP A 124 5.69 -8.74 9.47
CA ASP A 124 6.86 -9.56 9.83
C ASP A 124 7.65 -10.01 8.60
N ILE A 125 6.96 -10.33 7.51
CA ILE A 125 7.63 -10.71 6.25
C ILE A 125 8.32 -9.51 5.64
N ILE A 126 7.66 -8.32 5.60
CA ILE A 126 8.25 -7.06 5.13
C ILE A 126 9.55 -6.79 5.90
N ALA A 127 9.48 -6.81 7.24
CA ALA A 127 10.65 -6.54 8.09
C ALA A 127 11.78 -7.56 7.87
N ASN A 128 11.45 -8.85 7.69
CA ASN A 128 12.44 -9.88 7.40
C ASN A 128 13.12 -9.65 6.04
N LEU A 129 12.35 -9.43 4.98
CA LEU A 129 12.90 -9.21 3.63
C LEU A 129 13.80 -7.97 3.57
N ILE A 130 13.40 -6.87 4.20
CA ILE A 130 14.23 -5.65 4.29
C ILE A 130 15.53 -5.93 5.02
N ARG A 131 15.49 -6.64 6.15
CA ARG A 131 16.69 -7.02 6.92
C ARG A 131 17.64 -7.88 6.11
N GLN A 132 17.12 -8.68 5.18
CA GLN A 132 17.89 -9.53 4.28
C GLN A 132 18.34 -8.82 2.99
N GLY A 133 18.15 -7.49 2.90
CA GLY A 133 18.65 -6.68 1.79
C GLY A 133 17.70 -6.59 0.59
N ALA A 134 16.40 -6.79 0.79
CA ALA A 134 15.43 -6.52 -0.26
C ALA A 134 15.45 -5.04 -0.65
N ASP A 135 15.47 -4.75 -1.96
CA ASP A 135 15.39 -3.39 -2.47
C ASP A 135 13.98 -2.84 -2.27
N ILE A 136 13.89 -1.90 -1.33
CA ILE A 136 12.63 -1.32 -0.87
C ILE A 136 12.01 -0.36 -1.92
N ASN A 137 12.81 0.13 -2.86
CA ASN A 137 12.39 1.10 -3.87
C ASN A 137 12.30 0.49 -5.29
N MET A 138 12.53 -0.81 -5.41
CA MET A 138 12.38 -1.49 -6.70
C MET A 138 10.96 -1.35 -7.22
N GLY A 139 10.81 -0.99 -8.50
CA GLY A 139 9.51 -0.91 -9.16
C GLY A 139 9.14 -2.18 -9.90
N VAL A 140 7.88 -2.61 -9.82
CA VAL A 140 7.34 -3.71 -10.63
C VAL A 140 7.60 -3.45 -12.11
N LYS A 141 8.11 -4.45 -12.83
CA LYS A 141 8.60 -4.32 -14.22
C LYS A 141 7.60 -3.64 -15.17
N HIS A 142 6.32 -3.94 -15.08
CA HIS A 142 5.30 -3.43 -16.01
C HIS A 142 4.66 -2.12 -15.56
N THR A 143 4.43 -1.92 -14.28
CA THR A 143 3.73 -0.76 -13.73
C THR A 143 4.68 0.28 -13.14
N GLY A 144 5.86 -0.11 -12.69
CA GLY A 144 6.77 0.73 -11.93
C GLY A 144 6.33 0.93 -10.48
N ASN A 145 5.27 0.28 -10.01
CA ASN A 145 4.81 0.40 -8.64
C ASN A 145 5.87 -0.14 -7.67
N THR A 146 6.28 0.66 -6.70
CA THR A 146 7.14 0.21 -5.61
C THR A 146 6.34 -0.56 -4.55
N PRO A 147 6.99 -1.29 -3.62
CA PRO A 147 6.30 -1.90 -2.50
C PRO A 147 5.39 -0.94 -1.73
N LEU A 148 5.81 0.34 -1.60
CA LEU A 148 5.00 1.37 -0.94
C LEU A 148 3.68 1.67 -1.70
N HIS A 149 3.71 1.74 -3.04
CA HIS A 149 2.48 1.89 -3.84
C HIS A 149 1.50 0.74 -3.57
N LEU A 150 2.01 -0.51 -3.59
CA LEU A 150 1.17 -1.69 -3.38
C LEU A 150 0.58 -1.74 -1.96
N ALA A 151 1.38 -1.37 -0.95
CA ALA A 151 0.90 -1.30 0.43
C ALA A 151 -0.22 -0.25 0.60
N VAL A 152 -0.05 0.93 0.00
CA VAL A 152 -1.05 2.01 0.02
C VAL A 152 -2.37 1.56 -0.63
N VAL A 153 -2.30 0.95 -1.81
CA VAL A 153 -3.49 0.43 -2.51
C VAL A 153 -4.14 -0.69 -1.69
N ALA A 154 -3.36 -1.64 -1.17
CA ALA A 154 -3.87 -2.74 -0.37
C ALA A 154 -4.60 -2.26 0.89
N MET A 155 -4.04 -1.30 1.63
CA MET A 155 -4.69 -0.72 2.80
C MET A 155 -5.97 0.04 2.44
N ALA A 156 -5.95 0.80 1.36
CA ALA A 156 -7.12 1.56 0.93
C ALA A 156 -8.30 0.67 0.48
N MET A 157 -8.02 -0.54 0.00
CA MET A 157 -9.03 -1.53 -0.42
C MET A 157 -9.59 -2.37 0.73
N LYS A 158 -8.88 -2.45 1.86
CA LYS A 158 -9.37 -3.20 3.02
C LYS A 158 -10.54 -2.49 3.67
N THR A 159 -11.60 -3.23 3.94
CA THR A 159 -12.79 -2.79 4.68
C THR A 159 -12.74 -3.19 6.16
N SER A 160 -11.66 -3.83 6.61
CA SER A 160 -11.57 -4.49 7.92
C SER A 160 -10.90 -3.64 9.01
N GLN A 161 -11.20 -4.00 10.26
CA GLN A 161 -10.90 -3.28 11.51
C GLN A 161 -9.43 -3.34 11.99
N THR A 162 -8.46 -3.79 11.19
CA THR A 162 -7.05 -3.91 11.60
C THR A 162 -6.19 -2.72 11.14
N LEU A 163 -6.73 -1.51 11.22
CA LEU A 163 -6.10 -0.27 10.76
C LEU A 163 -4.71 -0.02 11.36
N GLU A 164 -4.51 -0.31 12.65
CA GLU A 164 -3.23 -0.04 13.33
C GLU A 164 -2.08 -0.91 12.80
N ASP A 165 -2.33 -2.19 12.54
CA ASP A 165 -1.32 -3.11 11.99
C ASP A 165 -0.98 -2.75 10.54
N ASP A 166 -1.97 -2.39 9.74
CA ASP A 166 -1.79 -2.00 8.34
C ASP A 166 -1.00 -0.68 8.23
N ILE A 167 -1.33 0.33 9.06
CA ILE A 167 -0.56 1.58 9.19
C ILE A 167 0.89 1.28 9.58
N SER A 168 1.11 0.32 10.49
CA SER A 168 2.44 -0.06 10.91
C SER A 168 3.28 -0.71 9.80
N CYS A 169 2.66 -1.37 8.83
CA CYS A 169 3.35 -1.90 7.65
C CYS A 169 3.87 -0.76 6.77
N ILE A 170 3.04 0.26 6.52
CA ILE A 170 3.40 1.40 5.66
C ILE A 170 4.44 2.28 6.36
N SER A 171 4.25 2.60 7.65
CA SER A 171 5.25 3.34 8.42
C SER A 171 6.58 2.58 8.49
N GLY A 172 6.54 1.25 8.64
CA GLY A 172 7.73 0.41 8.59
C GLY A 172 8.49 0.50 7.27
N LEU A 173 7.80 0.48 6.12
CA LEU A 173 8.44 0.69 4.82
C LEU A 173 9.10 2.09 4.75
N LEU A 174 8.41 3.13 5.17
CA LEU A 174 8.91 4.51 5.16
C LEU A 174 10.10 4.72 6.12
N GLU A 175 10.07 4.12 7.31
CA GLU A 175 11.15 4.14 8.29
C GLU A 175 12.42 3.44 7.81
N HIS A 176 12.28 2.43 6.95
CA HIS A 176 13.40 1.70 6.35
C HIS A 176 13.85 2.28 4.99
N GLY A 177 13.38 3.47 4.61
CA GLY A 177 13.89 4.20 3.46
C GLY A 177 13.08 4.04 2.17
N ALA A 178 11.81 3.61 2.25
CA ALA A 178 10.93 3.71 1.10
C ALA A 178 10.75 5.18 0.70
N GLU A 179 10.92 5.49 -0.58
CA GLU A 179 10.79 6.84 -1.11
C GLU A 179 9.31 7.26 -1.20
N PRO A 180 8.85 8.23 -0.38
CA PRO A 180 7.44 8.62 -0.36
C PRO A 180 6.99 9.32 -1.65
N ASN A 181 7.94 9.79 -2.47
CA ASN A 181 7.71 10.47 -3.73
C ASN A 181 8.11 9.63 -4.95
N ALA A 182 8.33 8.33 -4.79
CA ALA A 182 8.61 7.45 -5.91
C ALA A 182 7.46 7.52 -6.93
N GLU A 183 7.81 7.64 -8.20
CA GLU A 183 6.85 7.67 -9.30
C GLU A 183 6.77 6.31 -9.98
N ASN A 184 5.57 5.81 -10.21
CA ASN A 184 5.36 4.66 -11.07
C ASN A 184 5.43 5.06 -12.57
N LYS A 185 5.22 4.13 -13.49
CA LYS A 185 5.29 4.42 -14.94
C LYS A 185 4.22 5.42 -15.43
N ALA A 186 3.16 5.66 -14.69
CA ALA A 186 2.18 6.69 -14.97
C ALA A 186 2.56 8.05 -14.35
N GLY A 187 3.69 8.14 -13.64
CA GLY A 187 4.10 9.32 -12.87
C GLY A 187 3.25 9.53 -11.62
N ILE A 188 2.58 8.49 -11.14
CA ILE A 188 1.73 8.54 -9.95
C ILE A 188 2.59 8.18 -8.73
N THR A 189 2.48 8.98 -7.66
CA THR A 189 3.13 8.74 -6.38
C THR A 189 2.22 7.98 -5.40
N PRO A 190 2.76 7.37 -4.33
CA PRO A 190 1.94 6.73 -3.29
C PRO A 190 0.90 7.68 -2.68
N LEU A 191 1.24 8.98 -2.52
CA LEU A 191 0.30 9.98 -2.02
C LEU A 191 -0.87 10.21 -3.00
N GLN A 192 -0.60 10.24 -4.29
CA GLN A 192 -1.63 10.38 -5.31
C GLN A 192 -2.57 9.17 -5.34
N GLU A 193 -2.06 7.96 -5.14
CA GLU A 193 -2.88 6.75 -4.96
C GLU A 193 -3.78 6.87 -3.72
N ALA A 194 -3.23 7.28 -2.57
CA ALA A 194 -4.00 7.49 -1.35
C ALA A 194 -5.12 8.53 -1.54
N CYS A 195 -4.84 9.62 -2.27
CA CYS A 195 -5.84 10.63 -2.62
C CYS A 195 -6.92 10.08 -3.56
N SER A 196 -6.53 9.32 -4.58
CA SER A 196 -7.45 8.67 -5.52
C SER A 196 -8.42 7.73 -4.79
N MET A 197 -7.94 6.97 -3.82
CA MET A 197 -8.77 6.08 -2.98
C MET A 197 -9.54 6.85 -1.88
N GLY A 198 -9.20 8.12 -1.66
CA GLY A 198 -9.83 8.97 -0.66
C GLY A 198 -9.57 8.53 0.78
N ASN A 199 -8.42 7.97 1.07
CA ASN A 199 -8.04 7.54 2.42
C ASN A 199 -7.26 8.65 3.13
N GLU A 200 -7.94 9.36 4.03
CA GLU A 200 -7.37 10.53 4.74
C GLU A 200 -6.23 10.13 5.67
N GLU A 201 -6.31 8.99 6.33
CA GLU A 201 -5.27 8.51 7.25
C GLU A 201 -3.96 8.21 6.51
N LEU A 202 -4.05 7.60 5.33
CA LEU A 202 -2.90 7.38 4.45
C LEU A 202 -2.31 8.68 3.94
N VAL A 203 -3.16 9.64 3.57
CA VAL A 203 -2.70 10.97 3.14
C VAL A 203 -1.90 11.65 4.26
N ASP A 204 -2.42 11.63 5.49
CA ASP A 204 -1.73 12.23 6.64
C ASP A 204 -0.41 11.51 6.98
N LEU A 205 -0.43 10.18 6.91
CA LEU A 205 0.77 9.38 7.13
C LEU A 205 1.86 9.71 6.10
N LEU A 206 1.52 9.68 4.81
CA LEU A 206 2.49 9.95 3.75
C LEU A 206 3.03 11.39 3.81
N LEU A 207 2.18 12.38 4.08
CA LEU A 207 2.60 13.77 4.29
C LEU A 207 3.58 13.89 5.48
N LYS A 208 3.32 13.17 6.57
CA LYS A 208 4.22 13.12 7.75
C LYS A 208 5.61 12.62 7.37
N TYR A 209 5.71 11.64 6.47
CA TYR A 209 6.99 11.11 5.99
C TYR A 209 7.56 11.86 4.79
N GLY A 210 6.95 12.98 4.39
CA GLY A 210 7.53 13.90 3.43
C GLY A 210 7.09 13.71 2.00
N ALA A 211 5.96 13.05 1.79
CA ALA A 211 5.33 13.06 0.48
C ALA A 211 4.99 14.49 0.07
N ASN A 212 5.23 14.80 -1.20
CA ASN A 212 4.95 16.10 -1.78
C ASN A 212 3.59 16.09 -2.50
N ILE A 213 2.64 16.84 -1.95
CA ILE A 213 1.27 16.92 -2.46
C ILE A 213 1.17 17.59 -3.84
N ASN A 214 2.21 18.31 -4.26
CA ASN A 214 2.21 19.10 -5.49
C ASN A 214 2.81 18.36 -6.69
N TYR A 215 3.14 17.08 -6.56
CA TYR A 215 3.52 16.25 -7.72
C TYR A 215 2.37 16.14 -8.71
N LEU A 216 2.72 16.10 -9.99
CA LEU A 216 1.80 15.88 -11.09
C LEU A 216 2.09 14.52 -11.74
N SER A 217 1.05 13.77 -12.05
CA SER A 217 1.19 12.56 -12.86
C SER A 217 1.67 12.91 -14.29
N ARG A 218 2.03 11.91 -15.09
CA ARG A 218 2.36 12.15 -16.50
C ARG A 218 1.22 12.78 -17.30
N ALA A 219 -0.02 12.62 -16.85
CA ALA A 219 -1.19 13.29 -17.43
C ALA A 219 -1.39 14.72 -16.90
N GLY A 220 -0.53 15.22 -16.03
CA GLY A 220 -0.66 16.53 -15.39
C GLY A 220 -1.73 16.56 -14.29
N GLU A 221 -2.04 15.41 -13.68
CA GLU A 221 -3.06 15.29 -12.66
C GLU A 221 -2.42 15.43 -11.27
N ASN A 222 -2.97 16.29 -10.43
CA ASN A 222 -2.57 16.46 -9.04
C ASN A 222 -3.45 15.63 -8.09
N CYS A 223 -3.11 15.63 -6.80
CA CYS A 223 -3.86 14.91 -5.76
C CYS A 223 -5.36 15.28 -5.73
N LEU A 224 -5.67 16.56 -5.89
CA LEU A 224 -7.07 17.04 -5.91
C LEU A 224 -7.84 16.51 -7.13
N PHE A 225 -7.21 16.53 -8.31
CA PHE A 225 -7.81 15.98 -9.55
C PHE A 225 -8.14 14.50 -9.36
N LEU A 226 -7.17 13.71 -8.91
CA LEU A 226 -7.32 12.26 -8.71
C LEU A 226 -8.39 11.94 -7.65
N PHE A 227 -8.42 12.69 -6.55
CA PHE A 227 -9.47 12.57 -5.54
C PHE A 227 -10.86 12.84 -6.13
N LEU A 228 -11.01 13.95 -6.86
CA LEU A 228 -12.28 14.33 -7.47
C LEU A 228 -12.71 13.40 -8.61
N ASN A 229 -11.81 12.65 -9.21
CA ASN A 229 -12.12 11.74 -10.31
C ASN A 229 -12.93 10.50 -9.86
N HIS A 230 -12.99 10.23 -8.55
CA HIS A 230 -13.72 9.10 -7.97
C HIS A 230 -14.97 9.55 -7.22
N ARG A 231 -16.15 9.17 -7.71
CA ARG A 231 -17.45 9.57 -7.15
C ARG A 231 -17.60 9.29 -5.63
N PRO A 232 -17.19 8.13 -5.08
CA PRO A 232 -17.29 7.88 -3.64
C PRO A 232 -16.55 8.89 -2.78
N ASN A 233 -15.46 9.48 -3.29
CA ASN A 233 -14.65 10.44 -2.55
C ASN A 233 -15.39 11.77 -2.31
N LEU A 234 -16.34 12.13 -3.15
CA LEU A 234 -17.08 13.40 -3.05
C LEU A 234 -17.87 13.52 -1.73
N LYS A 235 -18.14 12.40 -1.06
CA LYS A 235 -18.76 12.37 0.26
C LYS A 235 -17.76 12.65 1.41
N LYS A 236 -16.45 12.67 1.14
CA LYS A 236 -15.38 12.84 2.13
C LYS A 236 -14.96 14.30 2.23
N SER A 237 -15.81 15.13 2.84
CA SER A 237 -15.63 16.59 2.91
C SER A 237 -14.35 17.01 3.64
N SER A 238 -13.94 16.30 4.70
CA SER A 238 -12.71 16.60 5.45
C SER A 238 -11.47 16.54 4.55
N LEU A 239 -11.30 15.45 3.83
CA LEU A 239 -10.17 15.28 2.93
C LEU A 239 -10.22 16.27 1.74
N LEU A 240 -11.41 16.55 1.22
CA LEU A 240 -11.58 17.55 0.16
C LEU A 240 -11.06 18.93 0.61
N VAL A 241 -11.50 19.40 1.77
CA VAL A 241 -11.07 20.71 2.32
C VAL A 241 -9.57 20.73 2.56
N LYS A 242 -9.00 19.65 3.06
CA LYS A 242 -7.55 19.49 3.25
C LYS A 242 -6.80 19.58 1.92
N LEU A 243 -7.23 18.87 0.89
CA LEU A 243 -6.61 18.92 -0.44
C LEU A 243 -6.72 20.30 -1.08
N LEU A 244 -7.88 20.95 -0.99
CA LEU A 244 -8.09 22.32 -1.48
C LEU A 244 -7.15 23.31 -0.78
N SER A 245 -6.86 23.10 0.49
CA SER A 245 -6.00 23.97 1.29
C SER A 245 -4.51 23.75 1.02
N LEU A 246 -4.09 22.50 0.81
CA LEU A 246 -2.66 22.13 0.73
C LEU A 246 -2.10 22.17 -0.69
N THR A 247 -2.92 21.90 -1.73
CA THR A 247 -2.44 21.84 -3.11
C THR A 247 -2.06 23.24 -3.64
N SER A 248 -0.88 23.37 -4.24
CA SER A 248 -0.38 24.63 -4.82
C SER A 248 0.45 24.35 -6.08
N PRO A 249 0.14 24.93 -7.25
CA PRO A 249 -1.03 25.76 -7.51
C PRO A 249 -2.35 25.00 -7.43
N LEU A 250 -3.42 25.67 -7.01
CA LEU A 250 -4.73 25.06 -6.95
C LEU A 250 -5.31 24.95 -8.37
N THR A 251 -5.34 23.75 -8.92
CA THR A 251 -5.92 23.46 -10.23
C THR A 251 -6.72 22.16 -10.18
N VAL A 252 -7.76 22.07 -10.98
CA VAL A 252 -8.58 20.87 -11.22
C VAL A 252 -8.54 20.46 -12.69
N PHE A 253 -7.58 20.95 -13.44
CA PHE A 253 -7.40 20.58 -14.84
C PHE A 253 -6.13 19.72 -14.97
N ASN A 254 -6.20 18.69 -15.82
CA ASN A 254 -5.01 17.98 -16.25
C ASN A 254 -4.27 18.76 -17.36
N GLN A 255 -3.15 18.24 -17.86
CA GLN A 255 -2.35 18.88 -18.92
C GLN A 255 -3.13 19.13 -20.22
N ASN A 256 -4.19 18.38 -20.50
CA ASN A 256 -5.03 18.52 -21.69
C ASN A 256 -6.20 19.49 -21.45
N GLY A 257 -6.28 20.15 -20.30
CA GLY A 257 -7.38 21.02 -19.94
C GLY A 257 -8.67 20.30 -19.55
N ASN A 258 -8.62 18.98 -19.34
CA ASN A 258 -9.80 18.21 -18.95
C ASN A 258 -10.05 18.32 -17.44
N LEU A 259 -11.32 18.32 -17.07
CA LEU A 259 -11.79 18.20 -15.69
C LEU A 259 -11.90 16.73 -15.26
N PRO A 260 -11.87 16.42 -13.95
CA PRO A 260 -12.25 15.10 -13.43
C PRO A 260 -13.61 14.67 -13.97
N SER A 261 -13.74 13.39 -14.32
CA SER A 261 -14.95 12.83 -14.95
C SER A 261 -16.22 13.05 -14.11
N THR A 262 -16.10 13.03 -12.79
CA THR A 262 -17.22 13.27 -11.87
C THR A 262 -17.78 14.70 -11.99
N LEU A 263 -16.91 15.71 -12.20
CA LEU A 263 -17.32 17.11 -12.33
C LEU A 263 -17.99 17.43 -13.67
N THR A 264 -17.95 16.50 -14.61
CA THR A 264 -18.67 16.63 -15.90
C THR A 264 -20.13 16.17 -15.81
N LEU A 265 -20.49 15.50 -14.70
CA LEU A 265 -21.85 15.01 -14.47
C LEU A 265 -22.82 16.18 -14.17
N PRO A 266 -24.03 16.18 -14.73
CA PRO A 266 -25.02 17.25 -14.55
C PRO A 266 -25.37 17.51 -13.07
N CYS A 267 -25.40 16.45 -12.25
CA CYS A 267 -25.74 16.57 -10.83
C CYS A 267 -24.72 17.39 -10.01
N PHE A 268 -23.50 17.56 -10.51
CA PHE A 268 -22.44 18.32 -9.82
C PHE A 268 -22.15 19.68 -10.46
N PHE A 269 -23.04 20.19 -11.31
CA PHE A 269 -22.82 21.45 -12.04
C PHE A 269 -22.63 22.66 -11.09
N LYS A 270 -23.45 22.78 -10.04
CA LYS A 270 -23.34 23.86 -9.05
C LYS A 270 -22.01 23.79 -8.27
N GLN A 271 -21.61 22.60 -7.87
CA GLN A 271 -20.36 22.35 -7.13
C GLN A 271 -19.15 22.62 -8.01
N LYS A 272 -19.19 22.18 -9.27
CA LYS A 272 -18.17 22.51 -10.28
C LYS A 272 -18.00 24.03 -10.43
N ASP A 273 -19.08 24.79 -10.60
CA ASP A 273 -19.03 26.23 -10.75
C ASP A 273 -18.44 26.93 -9.51
N ARG A 274 -18.84 26.50 -8.32
CA ARG A 274 -18.25 26.98 -7.05
C ARG A 274 -16.75 26.68 -6.96
N LEU A 275 -16.35 25.46 -7.33
CA LEU A 275 -14.95 25.05 -7.30
C LEU A 275 -14.11 25.86 -8.30
N LEU A 276 -14.60 26.07 -9.52
CA LEU A 276 -13.92 26.88 -10.52
C LEU A 276 -13.78 28.35 -10.08
N LYS A 277 -14.80 28.94 -9.46
CA LYS A 277 -14.70 30.27 -8.87
C LYS A 277 -13.66 30.33 -7.76
N LEU A 278 -13.58 29.30 -6.90
CA LEU A 278 -12.58 29.23 -5.83
C LEU A 278 -11.14 29.20 -6.39
N ILE A 279 -10.92 28.45 -7.46
CA ILE A 279 -9.60 28.31 -8.10
C ILE A 279 -9.15 29.64 -8.72
N GLN A 280 -10.08 30.45 -9.22
CA GLN A 280 -9.77 31.76 -9.82
C GLN A 280 -9.48 32.85 -8.78
N GLN A 281 -9.85 32.63 -7.51
CA GLN A 281 -9.60 33.60 -6.45
C GLN A 281 -8.18 33.48 -5.92
N PRO A 282 -7.46 34.59 -5.71
CA PRO A 282 -6.16 34.55 -5.06
C PRO A 282 -6.33 34.04 -3.61
N ARG A 283 -5.46 33.13 -3.22
CA ARG A 283 -5.44 32.65 -1.82
C ARG A 283 -5.06 33.79 -0.87
N ARG A 284 -5.71 33.80 0.29
CA ARG A 284 -5.31 34.70 1.38
C ARG A 284 -3.91 34.34 1.86
N LEU A 285 -3.08 35.34 2.15
CA LEU A 285 -1.74 35.14 2.69
C LEU A 285 -1.74 34.23 3.94
N GLN A 286 -2.76 34.40 4.78
CA GLN A 286 -3.01 33.60 5.96
C GLN A 286 -3.12 32.09 5.65
N ASP A 287 -3.86 31.73 4.59
CA ASP A 287 -4.07 30.32 4.19
C ASP A 287 -2.81 29.73 3.56
N ILE A 288 -2.04 30.54 2.82
CA ILE A 288 -0.74 30.14 2.27
C ILE A 288 0.25 29.86 3.41
N CYS A 289 0.37 30.78 4.36
CA CYS A 289 1.26 30.61 5.54
C CYS A 289 0.88 29.39 6.36
N LYS A 290 -0.43 29.17 6.58
CA LYS A 290 -0.95 28.00 7.29
C LYS A 290 -0.55 26.70 6.61
N SER A 291 -0.77 26.60 5.31
CA SER A 291 -0.41 25.41 4.52
C SER A 291 1.10 25.15 4.54
N ASP A 292 1.89 26.20 4.40
CA ASP A 292 3.36 26.11 4.43
C ASP A 292 3.89 25.67 5.81
N ILE A 293 3.35 26.22 6.88
CA ILE A 293 3.68 25.82 8.25
C ILE A 293 3.29 24.37 8.49
N TYR A 294 2.06 23.97 8.08
CA TYR A 294 1.58 22.61 8.22
C TYR A 294 2.50 21.61 7.51
N LEU A 295 2.79 21.82 6.24
CA LEU A 295 3.63 20.91 5.44
C LEU A 295 5.08 20.85 5.94
N LYS A 296 5.64 21.95 6.43
CA LYS A 296 7.01 21.98 6.98
C LYS A 296 7.14 21.26 8.32
N HIS A 297 6.11 21.30 9.14
CA HIS A 297 6.19 20.85 10.53
C HIS A 297 5.43 19.54 10.82
N ILE A 298 4.64 19.02 9.87
CA ILE A 298 3.99 17.71 10.01
C ILE A 298 5.03 16.58 10.14
N ARG A 299 6.23 16.77 9.60
CA ARG A 299 7.36 15.82 9.57
C ARG A 299 8.06 15.59 10.92
N GLY A 300 7.33 15.57 12.03
CA GLY A 300 7.89 15.16 13.33
C GLY A 300 8.06 16.27 14.37
N LYS A 301 7.90 17.56 14.01
CA LYS A 301 8.02 18.68 14.95
C LYS A 301 6.68 19.15 15.52
N LYS A 302 5.57 18.44 15.22
CA LYS A 302 4.23 18.79 15.71
C LYS A 302 4.17 18.92 17.23
N GLY A 303 4.85 18.01 17.95
CA GLY A 303 4.92 18.03 19.42
C GLY A 303 5.78 19.18 19.99
N GLU A 304 6.82 19.58 19.28
CA GLU A 304 7.65 20.73 19.66
C GLU A 304 6.91 22.04 19.45
N LEU A 305 6.22 22.18 18.31
CA LEU A 305 5.41 23.36 18.02
C LEU A 305 4.26 23.54 18.99
N LYS A 306 3.64 22.46 19.48
CA LYS A 306 2.61 22.54 20.52
C LYS A 306 3.10 23.18 21.81
N LYS A 307 4.40 23.06 22.09
CA LYS A 307 5.04 23.70 23.27
C LYS A 307 5.38 25.18 23.06
N ILE A 308 5.58 25.58 21.80
CA ILE A 308 6.10 26.92 21.45
C ILE A 308 4.97 27.84 20.98
N LEU A 309 3.98 27.31 20.23
CA LEU A 309 2.88 28.11 19.71
C LEU A 309 1.77 28.26 20.75
N PRO A 310 1.17 29.47 20.85
CA PRO A 310 -0.11 29.63 21.59
C PRO A 310 -1.14 28.64 21.06
N GLU A 311 -1.94 28.05 21.95
CA GLU A 311 -2.91 27.00 21.65
C GLU A 311 -3.84 27.35 20.48
N ARG A 312 -4.34 28.59 20.42
CA ARG A 312 -5.16 29.08 19.31
C ARG A 312 -4.46 29.08 17.96
N LEU A 313 -3.14 29.37 17.92
CA LEU A 313 -2.36 29.32 16.68
C LEU A 313 -2.04 27.88 16.29
N TYR A 314 -1.76 27.03 17.27
CA TYR A 314 -1.57 25.60 17.01
C TYR A 314 -2.84 24.98 16.42
N ASP A 315 -4.00 25.23 17.02
CA ASP A 315 -5.28 24.73 16.53
C ASP A 315 -5.62 25.29 15.15
N PHE A 316 -5.35 26.57 14.91
CA PHE A 316 -5.54 27.18 13.60
C PHE A 316 -4.70 26.49 12.53
N VAL A 317 -3.44 26.13 12.81
CA VAL A 317 -2.54 25.48 11.83
C VAL A 317 -2.89 24.02 11.62
N PHE A 318 -3.19 23.27 12.69
CA PHE A 318 -3.27 21.82 12.62
C PHE A 318 -4.69 21.24 12.68
N ASN A 319 -5.66 21.95 13.24
CA ASN A 319 -6.99 21.43 13.50
C ASN A 319 -8.13 22.18 12.80
N CYS A 320 -7.95 23.45 12.41
CA CYS A 320 -9.00 24.26 11.80
C CYS A 320 -8.89 24.33 10.26
N TRP A 321 -9.47 23.40 9.54
CA TRP A 321 -9.50 23.44 8.07
C TRP A 321 -10.85 23.93 7.51
N GLU A 322 -11.71 24.52 8.35
CA GLU A 322 -13.12 24.78 8.08
C GLU A 322 -13.45 26.00 7.20
N SER A 323 -12.47 26.73 6.70
CA SER A 323 -12.75 27.98 5.94
C SER A 323 -13.20 27.78 4.50
N ILE A 324 -13.31 26.55 4.01
CA ILE A 324 -13.74 26.27 2.62
C ILE A 324 -15.05 25.47 2.65
N HIS A 325 -16.17 26.16 2.46
CA HIS A 325 -17.50 25.54 2.40
C HIS A 325 -17.81 25.03 0.97
N ILE A 326 -17.23 23.88 0.61
CA ILE A 326 -17.66 23.12 -0.58
C ILE A 326 -18.12 21.76 -0.09
N SER A 327 -19.39 21.46 -0.24
CA SER A 327 -19.96 20.13 -0.02
C SER A 327 -20.57 19.61 -1.31
N PHE A 328 -20.31 18.34 -1.62
CA PHE A 328 -20.96 17.60 -2.70
C PHE A 328 -22.17 16.80 -2.19
N VAL A 329 -22.49 16.91 -0.91
CA VAL A 329 -23.71 16.35 -0.33
C VAL A 329 -24.80 17.38 -0.44
N ASN A 330 -25.87 17.09 -1.17
CA ASN A 330 -27.06 17.94 -1.24
C ASN A 330 -27.89 17.71 0.02
N ASP A 331 -28.13 18.77 0.79
CA ASP A 331 -29.01 18.73 1.98
C ASP A 331 -30.50 18.54 1.63
N ASP A 332 -30.89 18.57 0.33
CA ASP A 332 -32.28 18.63 -0.11
C ASP A 332 -32.75 17.52 -1.05
N GLU A 333 -31.99 16.44 -1.28
CA GLU A 333 -32.51 15.33 -2.08
C GLU A 333 -32.48 14.00 -1.32
N HIS A 334 -33.66 13.59 -0.92
CA HIS A 334 -34.01 12.21 -0.54
C HIS A 334 -33.35 11.20 -1.50
N ASP A 335 -32.89 10.11 -0.94
CA ASP A 335 -32.26 8.90 -1.51
C ASP A 335 -32.96 8.23 -2.72
N SER A 336 -33.83 8.92 -3.45
CA SER A 336 -34.63 8.35 -4.56
C SER A 336 -33.87 8.22 -5.90
N PHE A 337 -32.67 8.82 -6.08
CA PHE A 337 -31.90 8.70 -7.32
C PHE A 337 -30.76 7.67 -7.27
N ILE A 338 -30.46 7.08 -6.13
CA ILE A 338 -29.42 6.05 -6.00
C ILE A 338 -29.90 4.68 -6.51
N ASN A 339 -31.22 4.44 -6.59
CA ASN A 339 -31.81 3.16 -6.96
C ASN A 339 -32.09 2.97 -8.46
N VAL A 340 -31.71 3.87 -9.35
CA VAL A 340 -32.05 3.77 -10.79
C VAL A 340 -30.89 3.27 -11.65
N LEU A 341 -29.68 3.09 -11.11
CA LEU A 341 -28.51 2.59 -11.87
C LEU A 341 -27.99 1.22 -11.42
N GLU A 342 -28.71 0.51 -10.57
CA GLU A 342 -28.53 -0.94 -10.37
C GLU A 342 -29.54 -1.72 -11.21
N ILE A 343 -29.43 -1.66 -12.52
CA ILE A 343 -30.14 -2.57 -13.45
C ILE A 343 -29.11 -3.24 -14.33
N THR A 344 -28.74 -4.42 -13.89
CA THR A 344 -28.58 -5.76 -14.49
C THR A 344 -27.64 -5.93 -15.67
N PRO A 345 -26.74 -6.92 -15.60
CA PRO A 345 -26.15 -7.54 -16.77
C PRO A 345 -27.12 -8.58 -17.31
N SER A 346 -27.48 -8.44 -18.54
CA SER A 346 -27.96 -9.56 -19.39
C SER A 346 -26.79 -10.13 -20.17
#